data_64463244786f2608d58bb79f64ab02bf
#
_entry.id   64463244786f2608d58bb79f64ab02bf
#
_cell.length_a   1.000
_cell.length_b   1.000
_cell.length_c   1.000
_cell.angle_alpha   90.00
_cell.angle_beta   90.00
_cell.angle_gamma   90.00
#
_symmetry.space_group_name_H-M   'P 1'
#
loop_
_entity.id
_entity.type
_entity.pdbx_description
1 polymer ?
#
loop_
_entity_poly.entity_id
_entity_poly.type
_entity_poly.pdbx_seq_one_letter_code
_entity_poly.pdbx_strand_id
1 'polypeptide(L)'
;VEDTDHIKAYISDKQVKRAVVVGAGFIGLEMAENLHHAGVHVSVVEMGNQVMAPIDFSMAAPIHQHLLQKGVSLYLEEGVTHFRRTEQGITVFLKSGKTIPADMVLLSIGVRPATALAKQAGLRIGEAGGIWVNEYLETSAKDIYAVGDAIEYPHPLTGKPWLNYLANPANRQGRIVADNMVFGNKVAYEGAIGTSIAKVFDMTVASTGLAAKRLKQWEMEYQSSVTHSSSHAGYYPDALPLTLKLTFHPVTGKLYGAQGIGYEGVDKRIDQIAGLIKRGGTVYDLMETEHTYAPPFSSAKDPIAIAGYVASNIISGAMPVVTWRELVQHKNEVMLI
;
A
#
# COMPACT_ATOMS: atom_id res chain seq x y z
N VAL A 1 10.00 19.71 2.04
CA VAL A 1 9.40 21.04 1.85
C VAL A 1 10.16 21.78 0.74
N GLU A 2 11.47 21.97 0.86
CA GLU A 2 12.28 22.71 -0.13
C GLU A 2 12.15 22.13 -1.57
N ASP A 3 12.24 20.80 -1.73
CA ASP A 3 12.07 20.15 -3.04
C ASP A 3 10.67 20.41 -3.62
N THR A 4 9.64 20.41 -2.79
CA THR A 4 8.26 20.71 -3.22
C THR A 4 8.13 22.16 -3.70
N ASP A 5 8.75 23.11 -3.01
CA ASP A 5 8.77 24.51 -3.39
C ASP A 5 9.54 24.70 -4.72
N HIS A 6 10.67 24.01 -4.88
CA HIS A 6 11.44 24.03 -6.15
C HIS A 6 10.64 23.44 -7.30
N ILE A 7 9.95 22.31 -7.11
CA ILE A 7 9.09 21.70 -8.15
C ILE A 7 7.98 22.66 -8.55
N LYS A 8 7.30 23.26 -7.57
CA LYS A 8 6.21 24.22 -7.82
C LYS A 8 6.69 25.46 -8.57
N ALA A 9 7.81 26.04 -8.16
CA ALA A 9 8.43 27.16 -8.85
C ALA A 9 8.84 26.78 -10.30
N TYR A 10 9.46 25.60 -10.48
CA TYR A 10 9.86 25.12 -11.80
C TYR A 10 8.67 24.97 -12.76
N ILE A 11 7.56 24.42 -12.29
CA ILE A 11 6.33 24.27 -13.09
C ILE A 11 5.84 25.63 -13.57
N SER A 12 5.79 26.63 -12.69
CA SER A 12 5.36 27.99 -13.01
C SER A 12 6.32 28.71 -13.94
N ASP A 13 7.61 28.76 -13.57
CA ASP A 13 8.63 29.54 -14.28
C ASP A 13 8.94 29.01 -15.69
N LYS A 14 8.90 27.68 -15.84
CA LYS A 14 9.14 27.00 -17.11
C LYS A 14 7.89 26.69 -17.89
N GLN A 15 6.71 27.04 -17.36
CA GLN A 15 5.42 26.76 -17.99
C GLN A 15 5.30 25.28 -18.42
N VAL A 16 5.65 24.37 -17.53
CA VAL A 16 5.64 22.92 -17.77
C VAL A 16 4.27 22.46 -18.26
N LYS A 17 4.22 21.79 -19.41
CA LYS A 17 2.99 21.23 -20.00
C LYS A 17 2.95 19.72 -19.94
N ARG A 18 4.10 19.07 -19.95
CA ARG A 18 4.22 17.61 -19.99
C ARG A 18 5.21 17.15 -18.92
N ALA A 19 4.80 16.23 -18.07
CA ALA A 19 5.66 15.62 -17.08
C ALA A 19 5.68 14.10 -17.21
N VAL A 20 6.83 13.49 -16.96
CA VAL A 20 6.98 12.06 -16.80
C VAL A 20 7.32 11.78 -15.34
N VAL A 21 6.49 10.98 -14.68
CA VAL A 21 6.74 10.45 -13.34
C VAL A 21 7.25 9.02 -13.48
N VAL A 22 8.46 8.76 -13.02
CA VAL A 22 9.10 7.44 -13.05
C VAL A 22 8.93 6.79 -11.69
N GLY A 23 8.19 5.68 -11.64
CA GLY A 23 7.77 4.98 -10.43
C GLY A 23 6.34 5.30 -10.03
N ALA A 24 5.52 4.26 -9.89
CA ALA A 24 4.08 4.32 -9.59
C ALA A 24 3.75 3.86 -8.16
N GLY A 25 4.65 4.13 -7.20
CA GLY A 25 4.39 4.00 -5.76
C GLY A 25 3.51 5.14 -5.22
N PHE A 26 3.32 5.20 -3.91
CA PHE A 26 2.52 6.24 -3.24
C PHE A 26 2.94 7.66 -3.67
N ILE A 27 4.22 8.00 -3.52
CA ILE A 27 4.75 9.33 -3.86
C ILE A 27 4.55 9.64 -5.35
N GLY A 28 4.82 8.67 -6.23
CA GLY A 28 4.67 8.88 -7.68
C GLY A 28 3.24 9.16 -8.09
N LEU A 29 2.26 8.47 -7.50
CA LEU A 29 0.85 8.71 -7.80
C LEU A 29 0.32 10.03 -7.22
N GLU A 30 0.73 10.39 -5.99
CA GLU A 30 0.40 11.69 -5.40
C GLU A 30 0.99 12.85 -6.24
N MET A 31 2.22 12.69 -6.72
CA MET A 31 2.83 13.68 -7.62
C MET A 31 2.13 13.74 -8.97
N ALA A 32 1.73 12.59 -9.53
CA ALA A 32 0.99 12.54 -10.79
C ALA A 32 -0.35 13.28 -10.67
N GLU A 33 -1.10 13.07 -9.59
CA GLU A 33 -2.34 13.77 -9.30
C GLU A 33 -2.13 15.29 -9.18
N ASN A 34 -1.15 15.71 -8.37
CA ASN A 34 -0.90 17.14 -8.14
C ASN A 34 -0.40 17.86 -9.42
N LEU A 35 0.44 17.22 -10.23
CA LEU A 35 0.84 17.74 -11.52
C LEU A 35 -0.35 17.88 -12.49
N HIS A 36 -1.22 16.85 -12.52
CA HIS A 36 -2.44 16.90 -13.31
C HIS A 36 -3.36 18.06 -12.88
N HIS A 37 -3.58 18.26 -11.57
CA HIS A 37 -4.35 19.39 -11.04
C HIS A 37 -3.72 20.75 -11.36
N ALA A 38 -2.39 20.81 -11.53
CA ALA A 38 -1.69 21.99 -12.02
C ALA A 38 -1.79 22.21 -13.54
N GLY A 39 -2.59 21.40 -14.25
CA GLY A 39 -2.81 21.49 -15.70
C GLY A 39 -1.69 20.89 -16.55
N VAL A 40 -0.86 20.02 -15.96
CA VAL A 40 0.23 19.34 -16.65
C VAL A 40 -0.26 17.99 -17.18
N HIS A 41 0.05 17.65 -18.43
CA HIS A 41 -0.16 16.30 -18.97
C HIS A 41 0.85 15.34 -18.37
N VAL A 42 0.36 14.31 -17.67
CA VAL A 42 1.19 13.38 -16.92
C VAL A 42 1.28 12.03 -17.59
N SER A 43 2.51 11.52 -17.71
CA SER A 43 2.81 10.12 -18.06
C SER A 43 3.48 9.47 -16.86
N VAL A 44 2.97 8.31 -16.44
CA VAL A 44 3.55 7.49 -15.38
C VAL A 44 4.22 6.27 -15.99
N VAL A 45 5.49 6.04 -15.66
CA VAL A 45 6.27 4.89 -16.12
C VAL A 45 6.61 4.00 -14.92
N GLU A 46 6.26 2.71 -14.98
CA GLU A 46 6.46 1.74 -13.92
C GLU A 46 7.06 0.44 -14.48
N MET A 47 8.14 -0.03 -13.84
CA MET A 47 8.81 -1.28 -14.23
C MET A 47 7.97 -2.52 -13.94
N GLY A 48 7.16 -2.47 -12.92
CA GLY A 48 6.24 -3.54 -12.56
C GLY A 48 5.00 -3.57 -13.47
N ASN A 49 4.25 -4.65 -13.36
CA ASN A 49 3.00 -4.84 -14.09
C ASN A 49 1.81 -4.09 -13.46
N GLN A 50 2.06 -3.31 -12.40
CA GLN A 50 1.02 -2.59 -11.66
C GLN A 50 1.55 -1.36 -10.93
N VAL A 51 0.66 -0.40 -10.69
CA VAL A 51 0.90 0.68 -9.73
C VAL A 51 0.74 0.16 -8.30
N MET A 52 1.21 0.92 -7.31
CA MET A 52 1.09 0.61 -5.89
C MET A 52 1.55 -0.82 -5.56
N ALA A 53 2.81 -1.09 -5.77
CA ALA A 53 3.42 -2.39 -5.52
C ALA A 53 3.08 -3.08 -4.17
N PRO A 54 2.72 -2.42 -3.05
CA PRO A 54 2.30 -3.11 -1.82
C PRO A 54 1.00 -3.91 -1.92
N ILE A 55 0.04 -3.51 -2.77
CA ILE A 55 -1.25 -4.21 -2.93
C ILE A 55 -1.21 -5.28 -4.02
N ASP A 56 -2.18 -6.19 -4.05
CA ASP A 56 -2.29 -7.21 -5.09
C ASP A 56 -2.80 -6.64 -6.42
N PHE A 57 -2.47 -7.30 -7.53
CA PHE A 57 -2.85 -6.86 -8.87
C PHE A 57 -4.37 -6.67 -9.03
N SER A 58 -5.18 -7.55 -8.46
CA SER A 58 -6.65 -7.43 -8.51
C SER A 58 -7.17 -6.14 -7.89
N MET A 59 -6.43 -5.58 -6.93
CA MET A 59 -6.75 -4.31 -6.28
C MET A 59 -6.07 -3.12 -6.99
N ALA A 60 -4.99 -3.34 -7.71
CA ALA A 60 -4.33 -2.30 -8.51
C ALA A 60 -5.03 -2.03 -9.85
N ALA A 61 -5.65 -3.04 -10.46
CA ALA A 61 -6.29 -2.93 -11.78
C ALA A 61 -7.38 -1.83 -11.87
N PRO A 62 -8.28 -1.65 -10.88
CA PRO A 62 -9.21 -0.52 -10.88
C PRO A 62 -8.52 0.85 -10.84
N ILE A 63 -7.35 0.95 -10.17
CA ILE A 63 -6.57 2.19 -10.13
C ILE A 63 -5.99 2.50 -11.52
N HIS A 64 -5.55 1.48 -12.27
CA HIS A 64 -5.09 1.67 -13.65
C HIS A 64 -6.18 2.29 -14.50
N GLN A 65 -7.40 1.75 -14.44
CA GLN A 65 -8.54 2.28 -15.18
C GLN A 65 -8.88 3.70 -14.77
N HIS A 66 -8.83 3.98 -13.45
CA HIS A 66 -9.11 5.30 -12.90
C HIS A 66 -8.09 6.34 -13.39
N LEU A 67 -6.80 6.03 -13.36
CA LEU A 67 -5.74 6.89 -13.89
C LEU A 67 -5.95 7.20 -15.38
N LEU A 68 -6.27 6.20 -16.18
CA LEU A 68 -6.54 6.38 -17.60
C LEU A 68 -7.79 7.26 -17.84
N GLN A 69 -8.86 7.08 -17.07
CA GLN A 69 -10.07 7.92 -17.13
C GLN A 69 -9.79 9.37 -16.75
N LYS A 70 -8.83 9.62 -15.84
CA LYS A 70 -8.36 10.97 -15.49
C LYS A 70 -7.40 11.56 -16.52
N GLY A 71 -7.08 10.85 -17.61
CA GLY A 71 -6.20 11.34 -18.67
C GLY A 71 -4.71 11.18 -18.38
N VAL A 72 -4.34 10.41 -17.36
CA VAL A 72 -2.94 10.05 -17.11
C VAL A 72 -2.52 8.92 -18.06
N SER A 73 -1.42 9.12 -18.79
CA SER A 73 -0.84 8.07 -19.63
C SER A 73 -0.05 7.09 -18.74
N LEU A 74 -0.38 5.80 -18.80
CA LEU A 74 0.23 4.77 -17.97
C LEU A 74 1.05 3.77 -18.80
N TYR A 75 2.33 3.65 -18.48
CA TYR A 75 3.28 2.73 -19.08
C TYR A 75 3.75 1.73 -18.03
N LEU A 76 3.12 0.55 -18.00
CA LEU A 76 3.48 -0.56 -17.12
C LEU A 76 4.43 -1.52 -17.83
N GLU A 77 5.19 -2.32 -17.04
CA GLU A 77 6.24 -3.24 -17.52
C GLU A 77 7.31 -2.53 -18.35
N GLU A 78 7.46 -1.21 -18.12
CA GLU A 78 8.40 -0.35 -18.84
C GLU A 78 9.43 0.25 -17.90
N GLY A 79 10.68 0.20 -18.31
CA GLY A 79 11.79 0.84 -17.62
C GLY A 79 12.33 2.01 -18.41
N VAL A 80 12.71 3.08 -17.73
CA VAL A 80 13.45 4.18 -18.34
C VAL A 80 14.92 3.76 -18.47
N THR A 81 15.47 3.88 -19.68
CA THR A 81 16.88 3.56 -19.96
C THR A 81 17.79 4.78 -19.83
N HIS A 82 17.36 5.91 -20.35
CA HIS A 82 18.11 7.18 -20.26
C HIS A 82 17.20 8.36 -20.61
N PHE A 83 17.73 9.56 -20.35
CA PHE A 83 17.14 10.83 -20.71
C PHE A 83 18.04 11.57 -21.69
N ARG A 84 17.46 12.26 -22.63
CA ARG A 84 18.19 13.17 -23.53
C ARG A 84 17.58 14.57 -23.50
N ARG A 85 18.38 15.57 -23.22
CA ARG A 85 17.95 16.96 -23.34
C ARG A 85 17.94 17.35 -24.83
N THR A 86 16.88 18.03 -25.24
CA THR A 86 16.69 18.56 -26.60
C THR A 86 16.34 20.04 -26.51
N GLU A 87 16.31 20.74 -27.64
CA GLU A 87 15.84 22.13 -27.71
C GLU A 87 14.38 22.29 -27.26
N GLN A 88 13.57 21.22 -27.41
CA GLN A 88 12.14 21.19 -27.11
C GLN A 88 11.81 20.61 -25.73
N GLY A 89 12.82 20.38 -24.85
CA GLY A 89 12.65 19.78 -23.53
C GLY A 89 13.49 18.52 -23.30
N ILE A 90 12.87 17.49 -22.75
CA ILE A 90 13.50 16.21 -22.41
C ILE A 90 12.81 15.09 -23.21
N THR A 91 13.59 14.20 -23.78
CA THR A 91 13.08 12.93 -24.30
C THR A 91 13.43 11.81 -23.34
N VAL A 92 12.42 11.09 -22.84
CA VAL A 92 12.56 9.90 -21.98
C VAL A 92 12.56 8.67 -22.87
N PHE A 93 13.59 7.83 -22.79
CA PHE A 93 13.71 6.59 -23.57
C PHE A 93 13.33 5.39 -22.71
N LEU A 94 12.41 4.57 -23.22
CA LEU A 94 11.93 3.37 -22.56
C LEU A 94 12.64 2.11 -23.06
N LYS A 95 12.61 1.06 -22.25
CA LYS A 95 13.22 -0.26 -22.56
C LYS A 95 12.65 -0.87 -23.85
N SER A 96 11.37 -0.64 -24.14
CA SER A 96 10.71 -1.09 -25.38
C SER A 96 11.17 -0.38 -26.66
N GLY A 97 12.00 0.68 -26.53
CA GLY A 97 12.36 1.58 -27.62
C GLY A 97 11.39 2.76 -27.84
N LYS A 98 10.27 2.79 -27.13
CA LYS A 98 9.38 3.96 -27.14
C LYS A 98 10.05 5.16 -26.51
N THR A 99 9.60 6.36 -26.91
CA THR A 99 10.07 7.62 -26.33
C THR A 99 8.88 8.46 -25.87
N ILE A 100 9.07 9.21 -24.78
CA ILE A 100 8.08 10.14 -24.24
C ILE A 100 8.70 11.53 -24.17
N PRO A 101 8.12 12.52 -24.86
CA PRO A 101 8.56 13.91 -24.73
C PRO A 101 8.07 14.50 -23.40
N ALA A 102 8.92 15.23 -22.71
CA ALA A 102 8.62 15.85 -21.42
C ALA A 102 9.30 17.21 -21.28
N ASP A 103 8.69 18.09 -20.50
CA ASP A 103 9.28 19.35 -20.06
C ASP A 103 9.90 19.18 -18.67
N MET A 104 9.41 18.19 -17.91
CA MET A 104 9.90 17.81 -16.59
C MET A 104 9.87 16.27 -16.42
N VAL A 105 10.87 15.74 -15.72
CA VAL A 105 10.91 14.35 -15.27
C VAL A 105 11.06 14.32 -13.76
N LEU A 106 10.19 13.55 -13.09
CA LEU A 106 10.23 13.33 -11.66
C LEU A 106 10.56 11.87 -11.39
N LEU A 107 11.61 11.62 -10.59
CA LEU A 107 12.01 10.29 -10.19
C LEU A 107 11.40 9.94 -8.82
N SER A 108 10.54 8.94 -8.79
CA SER A 108 9.89 8.40 -7.58
C SER A 108 10.14 6.89 -7.47
N ILE A 109 11.41 6.50 -7.58
CA ILE A 109 11.87 5.11 -7.69
C ILE A 109 12.10 4.41 -6.34
N GLY A 110 11.50 4.93 -5.29
CA GLY A 110 11.53 4.39 -3.93
C GLY A 110 12.51 5.06 -2.99
N VAL A 111 12.49 4.58 -1.75
CA VAL A 111 13.29 5.09 -0.64
C VAL A 111 14.18 3.99 -0.06
N ARG A 112 15.26 4.37 0.61
CA ARG A 112 16.15 3.46 1.33
C ARG A 112 16.49 4.05 2.69
N PRO A 113 16.72 3.20 3.72
CA PRO A 113 17.14 3.68 5.02
C PRO A 113 18.46 4.47 4.95
N ALA A 114 18.51 5.65 5.57
CA ALA A 114 19.73 6.46 5.64
C ALA A 114 20.66 5.91 6.74
N THR A 115 21.40 4.82 6.46
CA THR A 115 22.21 4.09 7.43
C THR A 115 23.70 4.46 7.42
N ALA A 116 24.14 5.43 6.63
CA ALA A 116 25.55 5.77 6.47
C ALA A 116 26.22 6.15 7.80
N LEU A 117 25.60 7.04 8.58
CA LEU A 117 26.10 7.47 9.87
C LEU A 117 26.15 6.30 10.88
N ALA A 118 25.11 5.46 10.91
CA ALA A 118 25.06 4.29 11.78
C ALA A 118 26.20 3.30 11.46
N LYS A 119 26.46 3.04 10.17
CA LYS A 119 27.60 2.21 9.73
C LYS A 119 28.94 2.78 10.15
N GLN A 120 29.15 4.10 9.99
CA GLN A 120 30.38 4.77 10.42
C GLN A 120 30.57 4.69 11.93
N ALA A 121 29.49 4.73 12.71
CA ALA A 121 29.50 4.54 14.15
C ALA A 121 29.63 3.07 14.62
N GLY A 122 29.77 2.12 13.69
CA GLY A 122 29.89 0.69 13.99
C GLY A 122 28.61 0.02 14.46
N LEU A 123 27.43 0.65 14.24
CA LEU A 123 26.16 0.04 14.60
C LEU A 123 25.79 -1.08 13.65
N ARG A 124 25.15 -2.12 14.19
CA ARG A 124 24.63 -3.25 13.39
C ARG A 124 23.55 -2.79 12.41
N ILE A 125 23.73 -3.15 11.14
CA ILE A 125 22.70 -3.04 10.13
C ILE A 125 22.06 -4.42 9.96
N GLY A 126 20.72 -4.47 9.90
CA GLY A 126 19.98 -5.71 9.76
C GLY A 126 19.96 -6.25 8.32
N GLU A 127 19.33 -7.39 8.14
CA GLU A 127 19.29 -8.14 6.88
C GLU A 127 18.50 -7.42 5.77
N ALA A 128 17.44 -6.67 6.14
CA ALA A 128 16.68 -5.86 5.21
C ALA A 128 17.33 -4.51 4.89
N GLY A 129 18.44 -4.17 5.57
CA GLY A 129 19.26 -2.99 5.33
C GLY A 129 18.96 -1.78 6.23
N GLY A 130 18.07 -1.89 7.21
CA GLY A 130 17.82 -0.89 8.24
C GLY A 130 18.77 -0.99 9.42
N ILE A 131 18.78 0.02 10.30
CA ILE A 131 19.49 -0.05 11.58
C ILE A 131 18.78 -1.10 12.44
N TRP A 132 19.51 -2.14 12.84
CA TRP A 132 18.96 -3.16 13.75
C TRP A 132 18.66 -2.55 15.11
N VAL A 133 17.49 -2.87 15.65
CA VAL A 133 17.08 -2.48 17.00
C VAL A 133 16.47 -3.68 17.74
N ASN A 134 16.60 -3.66 19.08
CA ASN A 134 15.88 -4.61 19.93
C ASN A 134 14.43 -4.16 20.18
N GLU A 135 13.69 -4.89 21.01
CA GLU A 135 12.30 -4.58 21.36
C GLU A 135 12.11 -3.22 22.04
N TYR A 136 13.16 -2.64 22.61
CA TYR A 136 13.13 -1.32 23.25
C TYR A 136 13.54 -0.19 22.30
N LEU A 137 13.80 -0.52 21.02
CA LEU A 137 14.31 0.38 19.97
C LEU A 137 15.76 0.84 20.25
N GLU A 138 16.49 0.14 21.11
CA GLU A 138 17.92 0.34 21.33
C GLU A 138 18.72 -0.39 20.25
N THR A 139 19.78 0.24 19.77
CA THR A 139 20.65 -0.31 18.71
C THR A 139 21.60 -1.38 19.28
N SER A 140 22.55 -1.84 18.50
CA SER A 140 23.62 -2.76 18.95
C SER A 140 24.61 -2.12 19.93
N ALA A 141 24.57 -0.80 20.10
CA ALA A 141 25.38 -0.08 21.10
C ALA A 141 24.47 0.43 22.22
N LYS A 142 24.92 0.22 23.45
CA LYS A 142 24.18 0.62 24.64
C LYS A 142 23.92 2.13 24.67
N ASP A 143 22.74 2.51 25.14
CA ASP A 143 22.28 3.89 25.28
C ASP A 143 22.15 4.67 23.93
N ILE A 144 22.20 3.95 22.80
CA ILE A 144 21.94 4.51 21.47
C ILE A 144 20.66 3.89 20.91
N TYR A 145 19.69 4.74 20.59
CA TYR A 145 18.38 4.35 20.08
C TYR A 145 18.20 4.79 18.62
N ALA A 146 17.35 4.08 17.88
CA ALA A 146 16.96 4.45 16.52
C ALA A 146 15.47 4.22 16.29
N VAL A 147 14.85 5.08 15.48
CA VAL A 147 13.40 5.08 15.20
C VAL A 147 13.13 5.48 13.75
N GLY A 148 11.89 5.27 13.31
CA GLY A 148 11.37 5.72 12.02
C GLY A 148 11.85 4.87 10.85
N ASP A 149 11.94 5.49 9.69
CA ASP A 149 12.19 4.84 8.42
C ASP A 149 13.59 4.21 8.30
N ALA A 150 14.49 4.57 9.21
CA ALA A 150 15.86 4.07 9.22
C ALA A 150 16.03 2.69 9.87
N ILE A 151 15.06 2.23 10.66
CA ILE A 151 15.19 1.02 11.47
C ILE A 151 14.65 -0.23 10.79
N GLU A 152 15.20 -1.37 11.22
CA GLU A 152 14.72 -2.71 10.90
C GLU A 152 14.30 -3.42 12.17
N TYR A 153 13.12 -4.05 12.14
CA TYR A 153 12.59 -4.83 13.24
C TYR A 153 11.82 -6.06 12.73
N PRO A 154 11.57 -7.08 13.57
CA PRO A 154 10.80 -8.25 13.15
C PRO A 154 9.35 -7.90 12.81
N HIS A 155 8.85 -8.36 11.67
CA HIS A 155 7.43 -8.20 11.30
C HIS A 155 6.53 -8.97 12.28
N PRO A 156 5.50 -8.36 12.89
CA PRO A 156 4.72 -8.97 13.97
C PRO A 156 4.04 -10.31 13.61
N LEU A 157 3.67 -10.50 12.34
CA LEU A 157 2.98 -11.73 11.91
C LEU A 157 3.92 -12.85 11.51
N THR A 158 5.20 -12.57 11.22
CA THR A 158 6.09 -13.55 10.60
C THR A 158 7.46 -13.66 11.26
N GLY A 159 7.82 -12.69 12.11
CA GLY A 159 9.18 -12.58 12.68
C GLY A 159 10.28 -12.24 11.67
N LYS A 160 9.96 -12.12 10.37
CA LYS A 160 10.96 -11.80 9.34
C LYS A 160 11.44 -10.35 9.45
N PRO A 161 12.69 -10.04 9.06
CA PRO A 161 13.22 -8.68 9.01
C PRO A 161 12.32 -7.77 8.17
N TRP A 162 11.97 -6.59 8.71
CA TRP A 162 10.99 -5.70 8.10
C TRP A 162 11.40 -4.23 8.15
N LEU A 163 11.20 -3.54 7.04
CA LEU A 163 11.30 -2.08 6.90
C LEU A 163 9.91 -1.51 6.69
N ASN A 164 9.58 -0.42 7.38
CA ASN A 164 8.26 0.18 7.30
C ASN A 164 8.35 1.71 7.29
N TYR A 165 8.21 2.30 6.12
CA TYR A 165 8.36 3.74 5.86
C TYR A 165 7.02 4.47 6.06
N LEU A 166 6.50 4.49 7.30
CA LEU A 166 5.21 5.07 7.64
C LEU A 166 5.30 5.98 8.88
N ALA A 167 4.70 7.15 8.80
CA ALA A 167 4.73 8.16 9.84
C ALA A 167 4.08 7.73 11.16
N ASN A 168 2.97 6.96 11.12
CA ASN A 168 2.28 6.50 12.34
C ASN A 168 3.18 5.60 13.20
N PRO A 169 3.80 4.52 12.69
CA PRO A 169 4.78 3.75 13.45
C PRO A 169 5.95 4.58 13.96
N ALA A 170 6.50 5.49 13.13
CA ALA A 170 7.61 6.35 13.50
C ALA A 170 7.29 7.24 14.71
N ASN A 171 6.11 7.86 14.74
CA ASN A 171 5.65 8.67 15.88
C ASN A 171 5.48 7.84 17.15
N ARG A 172 4.90 6.64 17.05
CA ARG A 172 4.75 5.74 18.18
C ARG A 172 6.11 5.27 18.72
N GLN A 173 7.06 4.98 17.83
CA GLN A 173 8.44 4.63 18.20
C GLN A 173 9.12 5.78 18.93
N GLY A 174 8.97 7.02 18.45
CA GLY A 174 9.52 8.20 19.11
C GLY A 174 9.01 8.36 20.54
N ARG A 175 7.72 8.10 20.79
CA ARG A 175 7.15 8.10 22.14
C ARG A 175 7.77 7.01 23.03
N ILE A 176 7.85 5.79 22.53
CA ILE A 176 8.42 4.64 23.26
C ILE A 176 9.88 4.90 23.63
N VAL A 177 10.67 5.40 22.66
CA VAL A 177 12.09 5.70 22.90
C VAL A 177 12.27 6.79 23.95
N ALA A 178 11.48 7.85 23.91
CA ALA A 178 11.53 8.91 24.91
C ALA A 178 11.31 8.36 26.33
N ASP A 179 10.30 7.50 26.51
CA ASP A 179 10.05 6.85 27.79
C ASP A 179 11.19 5.89 28.19
N ASN A 180 11.73 5.10 27.26
CA ASN A 180 12.83 4.17 27.51
C ASN A 180 14.16 4.88 27.86
N MET A 181 14.46 6.00 27.21
CA MET A 181 15.64 6.80 27.50
C MET A 181 15.62 7.42 28.93
N VAL A 182 14.42 7.82 29.38
CA VAL A 182 14.28 8.51 30.70
C VAL A 182 14.09 7.53 31.83
N PHE A 183 13.31 6.47 31.61
CA PHE A 183 12.89 5.55 32.70
C PHE A 183 13.53 4.17 32.61
N GLY A 184 14.48 3.96 31.70
CA GLY A 184 15.06 2.67 31.37
C GLY A 184 14.17 1.85 30.40
N ASN A 185 14.73 0.81 29.80
CA ASN A 185 14.07 -0.05 28.82
C ASN A 185 12.89 -0.83 29.44
N LYS A 186 11.71 -0.22 29.50
CA LYS A 186 10.48 -0.76 30.11
C LYS A 186 9.34 -0.97 29.10
N VAL A 187 9.31 -0.20 28.00
CA VAL A 187 8.22 -0.23 27.04
C VAL A 187 8.70 -0.89 25.75
N ALA A 188 8.20 -2.10 25.49
CA ALA A 188 8.52 -2.80 24.26
C ALA A 188 7.72 -2.29 23.05
N TYR A 189 8.38 -2.22 21.91
CA TYR A 189 7.75 -1.95 20.62
C TYR A 189 7.32 -3.27 19.95
N GLU A 190 6.04 -3.48 19.84
CA GLU A 190 5.44 -4.70 19.27
C GLU A 190 5.50 -4.77 17.72
N GLY A 191 6.18 -3.83 17.07
CA GLY A 191 6.22 -3.73 15.62
C GLY A 191 4.97 -3.10 15.01
N ALA A 192 4.99 -2.98 13.69
CA ALA A 192 3.86 -2.51 12.87
C ALA A 192 3.64 -3.45 11.70
N ILE A 193 2.38 -3.64 11.33
CA ILE A 193 1.94 -4.56 10.27
C ILE A 193 1.85 -3.90 8.89
N GLY A 194 2.21 -2.61 8.76
CA GLY A 194 2.22 -1.89 7.49
C GLY A 194 0.85 -1.39 7.05
N THR A 195 0.09 -0.74 7.95
CA THR A 195 -1.19 -0.10 7.59
C THR A 195 -0.94 1.23 6.89
N SER A 196 -1.43 1.34 5.67
CA SER A 196 -1.20 2.49 4.79
C SER A 196 -2.43 2.85 3.98
N ILE A 197 -2.52 4.12 3.58
CA ILE A 197 -3.59 4.66 2.76
C ILE A 197 -3.03 5.68 1.79
N ALA A 198 -3.61 5.76 0.60
CA ALA A 198 -3.36 6.81 -0.38
C ALA A 198 -4.67 7.25 -1.02
N LYS A 199 -4.68 8.49 -1.44
CA LYS A 199 -5.69 9.03 -2.34
C LYS A 199 -5.10 9.11 -3.75
N VAL A 200 -5.79 8.57 -4.73
CA VAL A 200 -5.43 8.64 -6.15
C VAL A 200 -6.59 9.33 -6.86
N PHE A 201 -6.48 10.62 -7.06
CA PHE A 201 -7.58 11.53 -7.43
C PHE A 201 -8.72 11.44 -6.41
N ASP A 202 -9.88 10.95 -6.79
CA ASP A 202 -11.05 10.75 -5.92
C ASP A 202 -11.15 9.32 -5.37
N MET A 203 -10.28 8.39 -5.81
CA MET A 203 -10.24 7.02 -5.33
C MET A 203 -9.34 6.88 -4.10
N THR A 204 -9.85 6.23 -3.07
CA THR A 204 -9.12 5.86 -1.86
C THR A 204 -8.63 4.43 -1.95
N VAL A 205 -7.37 4.21 -1.64
CA VAL A 205 -6.71 2.90 -1.63
C VAL A 205 -6.01 2.70 -0.30
N ALA A 206 -6.38 1.67 0.45
CA ALA A 206 -5.78 1.37 1.74
C ALA A 206 -5.41 -0.10 1.86
N SER A 207 -4.41 -0.40 2.68
CA SER A 207 -3.99 -1.77 2.95
C SER A 207 -3.43 -1.93 4.36
N THR A 208 -3.52 -3.15 4.90
CA THR A 208 -2.94 -3.53 6.19
C THR A 208 -2.49 -4.96 6.16
N GLY A 209 -1.41 -5.28 6.88
CA GLY A 209 -0.86 -6.64 6.95
C GLY A 209 -0.25 -7.12 5.62
N LEU A 210 -0.45 -8.38 5.31
CA LEU A 210 0.23 -9.07 4.22
C LEU A 210 -0.69 -9.29 3.01
N ALA A 211 -0.30 -8.74 1.86
CA ALA A 211 -0.93 -9.03 0.58
C ALA A 211 -0.67 -10.48 0.13
N ALA A 212 -1.57 -11.05 -0.68
CA ALA A 212 -1.46 -12.44 -1.17
C ALA A 212 -0.12 -12.72 -1.87
N LYS A 213 0.38 -11.76 -2.66
CA LYS A 213 1.69 -11.90 -3.31
C LYS A 213 2.86 -12.00 -2.32
N ARG A 214 2.77 -11.33 -1.16
CA ARG A 214 3.79 -11.41 -0.12
C ARG A 214 3.73 -12.74 0.61
N LEU A 215 2.52 -13.23 0.91
CA LEU A 215 2.30 -14.55 1.49
C LEU A 215 2.85 -15.65 0.57
N LYS A 216 2.58 -15.54 -0.74
CA LYS A 216 3.13 -16.46 -1.74
C LYS A 216 4.66 -16.40 -1.79
N GLN A 217 5.27 -15.21 -1.77
CA GLN A 217 6.74 -15.04 -1.77
C GLN A 217 7.39 -15.64 -0.52
N TRP A 218 6.69 -15.64 0.61
CA TRP A 218 7.15 -16.19 1.87
C TRP A 218 6.72 -17.64 2.10
N GLU A 219 6.09 -18.26 1.10
CA GLU A 219 5.61 -19.66 1.12
C GLU A 219 4.67 -19.94 2.30
N MET A 220 3.91 -18.94 2.70
CA MET A 220 2.88 -19.05 3.73
C MET A 220 1.58 -19.55 3.11
N GLU A 221 0.97 -20.54 3.75
CA GLU A 221 -0.35 -21.05 3.36
C GLU A 221 -1.41 -19.96 3.61
N TYR A 222 -2.20 -19.64 2.59
CA TYR A 222 -3.25 -18.63 2.69
C TYR A 222 -4.40 -18.90 1.74
N GLN A 223 -5.54 -18.33 2.08
CA GLN A 223 -6.68 -18.14 1.21
C GLN A 223 -6.98 -16.64 1.07
N SER A 224 -7.70 -16.25 0.04
CA SER A 224 -8.13 -14.87 -0.13
C SER A 224 -9.56 -14.79 -0.64
N SER A 225 -10.27 -13.73 -0.26
CA SER A 225 -11.59 -13.40 -0.76
C SER A 225 -11.64 -11.95 -1.22
N VAL A 226 -12.50 -11.65 -2.19
CA VAL A 226 -12.79 -10.28 -2.64
C VAL A 226 -14.30 -10.10 -2.54
N THR A 227 -14.71 -8.99 -1.91
CA THR A 227 -16.12 -8.60 -1.79
C THR A 227 -16.33 -7.20 -2.35
N HIS A 228 -17.47 -7.03 -3.01
CA HIS A 228 -17.90 -5.75 -3.55
C HIS A 228 -19.14 -5.29 -2.76
N SER A 229 -19.10 -4.07 -2.27
CA SER A 229 -20.12 -3.47 -1.44
C SER A 229 -20.27 -1.98 -1.77
N SER A 230 -21.04 -1.26 -0.98
CA SER A 230 -21.15 0.19 -1.06
C SER A 230 -20.60 0.84 0.20
N SER A 231 -20.24 2.12 0.13
CA SER A 231 -19.76 2.94 1.24
C SER A 231 -20.76 2.97 2.41
N HIS A 232 -22.06 3.01 2.08
CA HIS A 232 -23.19 2.98 2.99
C HIS A 232 -24.41 2.27 2.33
N ALA A 233 -25.59 2.35 2.96
CA ALA A 233 -26.80 1.68 2.47
C ALA A 233 -27.18 2.12 1.06
N GLY A 234 -27.25 1.17 0.09
CA GLY A 234 -27.44 1.47 -1.32
C GLY A 234 -28.79 2.11 -1.68
N TYR A 235 -29.78 2.09 -0.78
CA TYR A 235 -31.03 2.82 -0.93
C TYR A 235 -30.97 4.28 -0.45
N TYR A 236 -29.89 4.67 0.24
CA TYR A 236 -29.62 6.04 0.63
C TYR A 236 -28.81 6.73 -0.48
N PRO A 237 -29.06 8.03 -0.77
CA PRO A 237 -28.40 8.75 -1.85
C PRO A 237 -26.86 8.71 -1.74
N ASP A 238 -26.21 8.76 -2.90
CA ASP A 238 -24.75 8.91 -3.06
C ASP A 238 -23.91 7.72 -2.54
N ALA A 239 -24.50 6.52 -2.44
CA ALA A 239 -23.74 5.32 -2.11
C ALA A 239 -22.72 4.99 -3.20
N LEU A 240 -21.45 4.94 -2.83
CA LEU A 240 -20.30 4.73 -3.74
C LEU A 240 -19.73 3.32 -3.60
N PRO A 241 -19.17 2.74 -4.69
CA PRO A 241 -18.56 1.41 -4.66
C PRO A 241 -17.41 1.31 -3.67
N LEU A 242 -17.35 0.18 -2.97
CA LEU A 242 -16.26 -0.19 -2.07
C LEU A 242 -15.93 -1.67 -2.25
N THR A 243 -14.66 -1.97 -2.51
CA THR A 243 -14.15 -3.33 -2.66
C THR A 243 -13.19 -3.62 -1.51
N LEU A 244 -13.37 -4.76 -0.84
CA LEU A 244 -12.45 -5.28 0.16
C LEU A 244 -11.88 -6.62 -0.31
N LYS A 245 -10.58 -6.79 -0.10
CA LYS A 245 -9.88 -8.07 -0.25
C LYS A 245 -9.30 -8.47 1.10
N LEU A 246 -9.55 -9.70 1.52
CA LEU A 246 -8.94 -10.32 2.70
C LEU A 246 -7.89 -11.35 2.28
N THR A 247 -6.88 -11.53 3.13
CA THR A 247 -5.98 -12.68 3.14
C THR A 247 -5.98 -13.30 4.53
N PHE A 248 -6.14 -14.63 4.61
CA PHE A 248 -6.31 -15.32 5.88
C PHE A 248 -5.81 -16.78 5.79
N HIS A 249 -5.58 -17.40 6.94
CA HIS A 249 -5.21 -18.81 7.03
C HIS A 249 -6.40 -19.71 6.62
N PRO A 250 -6.21 -20.69 5.71
CA PRO A 250 -7.30 -21.43 5.10
C PRO A 250 -8.09 -22.33 6.05
N VAL A 251 -7.52 -22.69 7.22
CA VAL A 251 -8.17 -23.56 8.19
C VAL A 251 -8.64 -22.78 9.43
N THR A 252 -7.77 -21.93 10.00
CA THR A 252 -8.07 -21.24 11.26
C THR A 252 -8.82 -19.93 11.05
N GLY A 253 -8.84 -19.40 9.84
CA GLY A 253 -9.39 -18.08 9.54
C GLY A 253 -8.57 -16.91 10.08
N LYS A 254 -7.37 -17.15 10.66
CA LYS A 254 -6.51 -16.08 11.18
C LYS A 254 -6.23 -15.06 10.10
N LEU A 255 -6.50 -13.79 10.38
CA LEU A 255 -6.29 -12.69 9.43
C LEU A 255 -4.81 -12.41 9.21
N TYR A 256 -4.40 -12.31 7.95
CA TYR A 256 -3.05 -11.92 7.55
C TYR A 256 -3.01 -10.52 7.00
N GLY A 257 -4.04 -10.09 6.28
CA GLY A 257 -4.08 -8.77 5.69
C GLY A 257 -5.42 -8.42 5.07
N ALA A 258 -5.57 -7.14 4.77
CA ALA A 258 -6.71 -6.61 4.05
C ALA A 258 -6.28 -5.48 3.10
N GLN A 259 -7.01 -5.31 2.02
CA GLN A 259 -6.86 -4.24 1.05
C GLN A 259 -8.25 -3.69 0.74
N GLY A 260 -8.37 -2.37 0.69
CA GLY A 260 -9.61 -1.68 0.40
C GLY A 260 -9.44 -0.68 -0.73
N ILE A 261 -10.41 -0.63 -1.63
CA ILE A 261 -10.51 0.36 -2.70
C ILE A 261 -11.93 0.88 -2.75
N GLY A 262 -12.08 2.18 -2.91
CA GLY A 262 -13.37 2.85 -3.03
C GLY A 262 -13.22 4.35 -3.02
N TYR A 263 -14.31 5.04 -2.75
CA TYR A 263 -14.31 6.50 -2.69
C TYR A 263 -14.51 7.00 -1.26
N GLU A 264 -15.34 6.31 -0.47
CA GLU A 264 -15.66 6.69 0.89
C GLU A 264 -15.65 5.49 1.84
N GLY A 265 -15.23 5.71 3.08
CA GLY A 265 -15.28 4.73 4.17
C GLY A 265 -14.33 3.54 4.04
N VAL A 266 -13.34 3.60 3.15
CA VAL A 266 -12.28 2.60 3.02
C VAL A 266 -11.38 2.60 4.25
N ASP A 267 -11.01 3.79 4.71
CA ASP A 267 -10.17 4.06 5.88
C ASP A 267 -10.71 3.38 7.14
N LYS A 268 -11.96 3.66 7.49
CA LYS A 268 -12.58 3.10 8.72
C LYS A 268 -12.63 1.57 8.70
N ARG A 269 -12.81 0.93 7.52
CA ARG A 269 -12.84 -0.53 7.40
C ARG A 269 -11.44 -1.13 7.55
N ILE A 270 -10.46 -0.54 6.91
CA ILE A 270 -9.07 -1.00 7.03
C ILE A 270 -8.53 -0.80 8.44
N ASP A 271 -8.85 0.30 9.12
CA ASP A 271 -8.43 0.54 10.51
C ASP A 271 -8.99 -0.50 11.48
N GLN A 272 -10.26 -0.87 11.34
CA GLN A 272 -10.88 -1.92 12.17
C GLN A 272 -10.21 -3.28 11.93
N ILE A 273 -10.01 -3.66 10.66
CA ILE A 273 -9.33 -4.91 10.31
C ILE A 273 -7.88 -4.90 10.80
N ALA A 274 -7.17 -3.78 10.70
CA ALA A 274 -5.81 -3.63 11.21
C ALA A 274 -5.75 -3.87 12.73
N GLY A 275 -6.71 -3.33 13.47
CA GLY A 275 -6.86 -3.57 14.91
C GLY A 275 -7.07 -5.04 15.27
N LEU A 276 -7.87 -5.76 14.48
CA LEU A 276 -8.09 -7.20 14.65
C LEU A 276 -6.84 -8.01 14.30
N ILE A 277 -6.22 -7.76 13.15
CA ILE A 277 -4.97 -8.45 12.74
C ILE A 277 -3.92 -8.33 13.85
N LYS A 278 -3.74 -7.13 14.40
CA LYS A 278 -2.72 -6.88 15.43
C LYS A 278 -2.97 -7.65 16.72
N ARG A 279 -4.22 -8.01 17.01
CA ARG A 279 -4.63 -8.82 18.16
C ARG A 279 -4.72 -10.32 17.86
N GLY A 280 -4.31 -10.75 16.66
CA GLY A 280 -4.41 -12.15 16.24
C GLY A 280 -5.81 -12.60 15.85
N GLY A 281 -6.69 -11.66 15.51
CA GLY A 281 -8.07 -11.90 15.13
C GLY A 281 -8.24 -12.74 13.86
N THR A 282 -9.44 -13.22 13.67
CA THR A 282 -9.86 -14.17 12.64
C THR A 282 -10.96 -13.57 11.76
N VAL A 283 -11.31 -14.27 10.68
CA VAL A 283 -12.48 -13.92 9.84
C VAL A 283 -13.79 -13.97 10.63
N TYR A 284 -13.86 -14.78 11.69
CA TYR A 284 -15.03 -14.90 12.55
C TYR A 284 -15.23 -13.65 13.42
N ASP A 285 -14.12 -13.02 13.87
CA ASP A 285 -14.17 -11.76 14.61
C ASP A 285 -14.70 -10.62 13.74
N LEU A 286 -14.49 -10.67 12.40
CA LEU A 286 -15.09 -9.70 11.48
C LEU A 286 -16.60 -9.81 11.44
N MET A 287 -17.15 -11.03 11.59
CA MET A 287 -18.60 -11.28 11.59
C MET A 287 -19.27 -10.72 12.85
N GLU A 288 -18.54 -10.72 13.96
CA GLU A 288 -19.02 -10.28 15.29
C GLU A 288 -18.71 -8.82 15.60
N THR A 289 -18.01 -8.12 14.69
CA THR A 289 -17.65 -6.70 14.91
C THR A 289 -18.90 -5.82 14.92
N GLU A 290 -19.14 -5.10 16.02
CA GLU A 290 -20.18 -4.08 16.09
C GLU A 290 -19.80 -2.85 15.27
N HIS A 291 -20.74 -2.38 14.45
CA HIS A 291 -20.57 -1.22 13.60
C HIS A 291 -21.56 -0.11 13.98
N THR A 292 -21.09 1.13 13.95
CA THR A 292 -22.01 2.27 13.98
C THR A 292 -22.83 2.27 12.70
N TYR A 293 -24.16 2.12 12.82
CA TYR A 293 -25.06 2.06 11.70
C TYR A 293 -26.16 3.12 11.74
N ALA A 294 -26.23 3.86 10.68
CA ALA A 294 -27.43 4.51 10.15
C ALA A 294 -27.24 4.61 8.62
N PRO A 295 -28.31 4.72 7.81
CA PRO A 295 -28.22 4.64 6.35
C PRO A 295 -27.13 5.52 5.68
N PRO A 296 -26.88 6.77 6.15
CA PRO A 296 -25.84 7.62 5.57
C PRO A 296 -24.40 7.17 5.88
N PHE A 297 -24.17 6.29 6.87
CA PHE A 297 -22.82 5.98 7.38
C PHE A 297 -22.36 4.57 7.05
N SER A 298 -23.28 3.62 6.95
CA SER A 298 -22.95 2.21 6.69
C SER A 298 -24.18 1.46 6.16
N SER A 299 -24.04 0.15 6.00
CA SER A 299 -25.14 -0.80 5.78
C SER A 299 -25.35 -1.61 7.06
N ALA A 300 -26.55 -2.15 7.28
CA ALA A 300 -26.84 -3.03 8.41
C ALA A 300 -25.90 -4.25 8.43
N LYS A 301 -25.51 -4.75 7.24
CA LYS A 301 -24.39 -5.67 7.05
C LYS A 301 -23.22 -4.87 6.49
N ASP A 302 -22.37 -4.34 7.38
CA ASP A 302 -21.19 -3.57 6.94
C ASP A 302 -20.29 -4.39 6.00
N PRO A 303 -19.59 -3.77 5.05
CA PRO A 303 -18.63 -4.46 4.19
C PRO A 303 -17.63 -5.38 4.91
N ILE A 304 -17.24 -5.06 6.16
CA ILE A 304 -16.38 -5.92 6.98
C ILE A 304 -17.10 -7.23 7.35
N ALA A 305 -18.35 -7.15 7.82
CA ALA A 305 -19.12 -8.33 8.16
C ALA A 305 -19.37 -9.21 6.93
N ILE A 306 -19.70 -8.60 5.77
CA ILE A 306 -19.81 -9.33 4.49
C ILE A 306 -18.51 -10.03 4.13
N ALA A 307 -17.36 -9.36 4.28
CA ALA A 307 -16.06 -9.96 4.00
C ALA A 307 -15.79 -11.17 4.94
N GLY A 308 -16.18 -11.07 6.22
CA GLY A 308 -16.12 -12.16 7.20
C GLY A 308 -17.00 -13.34 6.79
N TYR A 309 -18.27 -13.09 6.42
CA TYR A 309 -19.20 -14.14 5.98
C TYR A 309 -18.69 -14.87 4.75
N VAL A 310 -18.22 -14.17 3.73
CA VAL A 310 -17.66 -14.76 2.51
C VAL A 310 -16.44 -15.62 2.83
N ALA A 311 -15.51 -15.10 3.65
CA ALA A 311 -14.32 -15.86 4.05
C ALA A 311 -14.69 -17.11 4.86
N SER A 312 -15.64 -17.04 5.78
CA SER A 312 -16.16 -18.18 6.54
C SER A 312 -16.79 -19.24 5.64
N ASN A 313 -17.59 -18.83 4.64
CA ASN A 313 -18.19 -19.75 3.67
C ASN A 313 -17.14 -20.47 2.82
N ILE A 314 -16.04 -19.78 2.47
CA ILE A 314 -14.91 -20.41 1.77
C ILE A 314 -14.23 -21.46 2.65
N ILE A 315 -13.92 -21.11 3.91
CA ILE A 315 -13.25 -22.03 4.85
C ILE A 315 -14.10 -23.28 5.13
N SER A 316 -15.40 -23.12 5.31
CA SER A 316 -16.33 -24.23 5.55
C SER A 316 -16.60 -25.10 4.32
N GLY A 317 -16.17 -24.68 3.13
CA GLY A 317 -16.50 -25.33 1.87
C GLY A 317 -17.94 -25.10 1.38
N ALA A 318 -18.72 -24.26 2.07
CA ALA A 318 -20.09 -23.91 1.66
C ALA A 318 -20.12 -23.09 0.36
N MET A 319 -19.02 -22.40 0.04
CA MET A 319 -18.84 -21.63 -1.20
C MET A 319 -17.48 -21.98 -1.82
N PRO A 320 -17.43 -22.95 -2.77
CA PRO A 320 -16.23 -23.18 -3.56
C PRO A 320 -15.95 -21.98 -4.44
N VAL A 321 -14.68 -21.55 -4.48
CA VAL A 321 -14.24 -20.39 -5.24
C VAL A 321 -13.14 -20.77 -6.21
N VAL A 322 -13.09 -20.09 -7.33
CA VAL A 322 -12.04 -20.19 -8.34
C VAL A 322 -11.55 -18.79 -8.69
N THR A 323 -10.27 -18.62 -8.85
CA THR A 323 -9.73 -17.35 -9.34
C THR A 323 -9.90 -17.25 -10.85
N TRP A 324 -9.98 -16.02 -11.39
CA TRP A 324 -10.05 -15.81 -12.83
C TRP A 324 -8.83 -16.41 -13.58
N ARG A 325 -7.67 -16.52 -12.92
CA ARG A 325 -6.47 -17.15 -13.49
C ARG A 325 -6.65 -18.66 -13.65
N GLU A 326 -7.18 -19.32 -12.64
CA GLU A 326 -7.54 -20.74 -12.71
C GLU A 326 -8.62 -20.96 -13.76
N LEU A 327 -9.64 -20.09 -13.80
CA LEU A 327 -10.68 -20.14 -14.80
C LEU A 327 -10.12 -20.03 -16.24
N VAL A 328 -9.18 -19.12 -16.50
CA VAL A 328 -8.52 -18.99 -17.81
C VAL A 328 -7.68 -20.22 -18.15
N GLN A 329 -7.00 -20.82 -17.18
CA GLN A 329 -6.22 -22.05 -17.38
C GLN A 329 -7.12 -23.24 -17.74
N HIS A 330 -8.32 -23.33 -17.16
CA HIS A 330 -9.29 -24.40 -17.34
C HIS A 330 -10.49 -24.03 -18.25
N LYS A 331 -10.36 -22.95 -19.04
CA LYS A 331 -11.47 -22.40 -19.86
C LYS A 331 -12.13 -23.41 -20.79
N ASN A 332 -11.45 -24.48 -21.19
CA ASN A 332 -11.98 -25.53 -22.05
C ASN A 332 -12.65 -26.68 -21.25
N GLU A 333 -12.55 -26.67 -19.92
CA GLU A 333 -13.03 -27.70 -19.02
C GLU A 333 -14.24 -27.22 -18.20
N VAL A 334 -14.57 -25.92 -18.26
CA VAL A 334 -15.63 -25.28 -17.49
C VAL A 334 -16.61 -24.57 -18.39
N MET A 335 -17.89 -24.63 -18.04
CA MET A 335 -18.94 -23.83 -18.66
C MET A 335 -19.17 -22.58 -17.82
N LEU A 336 -19.09 -21.41 -18.43
CA LEU A 336 -19.53 -20.17 -17.82
C LEU A 336 -21.03 -20.03 -18.02
N ILE A 337 -21.78 -19.93 -16.94
CA ILE A 337 -23.24 -19.75 -16.95
C ILE A 337 -23.55 -18.28 -16.70
#